data_055e05f48ae727d136ade6c9be36437a
#
_entry.id   055e05f48ae727d136ade6c9be36437a
#
_cell.length_a   1.000
_cell.length_b   1.000
_cell.length_c   1.000
_cell.angle_alpha   90.00
_cell.angle_beta   90.00
_cell.angle_gamma   90.00
#
_symmetry.space_group_name_H-M   'P 1'
#
loop_
_entity.id
_entity.type
_entity.pdbx_description
1 polymer ?
#
loop_
_entity_poly.entity_id
_entity_poly.type
_entity_poly.pdbx_seq_one_letter_code
_entity_poly.pdbx_strand_id
1 'polypeptide(L)'
;MDFATAFAGLAERGEREATAPLGGVDVRLVRVPAGGEGRWDSHPDTTETVVVWSGEFKVEFRDRTLLLTGGQCCVVPVGAEHRGTSPTGAEVVLFTKGRA
;
A
#
# COMPACT_ATOMS: atom_id res chain seq x y z
N MET A 1 8.34 1.88 14.89
CA MET A 1 7.92 2.92 13.94
C MET A 1 6.50 3.37 14.28
N ASP A 2 6.27 4.66 14.25
CA ASP A 2 4.94 5.24 14.43
C ASP A 2 4.41 5.65 13.05
N PHE A 3 3.40 4.98 12.54
CA PHE A 3 2.88 5.25 11.21
C PHE A 3 2.24 6.64 11.08
N ALA A 4 1.54 7.09 12.11
CA ALA A 4 0.94 8.42 12.08
C ALA A 4 2.02 9.51 11.92
N THR A 5 3.09 9.43 12.70
CA THR A 5 4.23 10.35 12.61
C THR A 5 4.94 10.24 11.27
N ALA A 6 5.13 9.02 10.77
CA ALA A 6 5.79 8.80 9.49
C ALA A 6 5.00 9.41 8.32
N PHE A 7 3.68 9.21 8.29
CA PHE A 7 2.83 9.81 7.25
C PHE A 7 2.78 11.34 7.36
N ALA A 8 2.70 11.88 8.58
CA ALA A 8 2.76 13.33 8.77
C ALA A 8 4.08 13.91 8.25
N GLY A 9 5.19 13.23 8.49
CA GLY A 9 6.50 13.64 7.97
C GLY A 9 6.57 13.63 6.45
N LEU A 10 6.01 12.60 5.80
CA LEU A 10 5.92 12.55 4.34
C LEU A 10 5.12 13.75 3.81
N ALA A 11 3.98 14.03 4.44
CA ALA A 11 3.13 15.17 4.04
C ALA A 11 3.86 16.50 4.16
N GLU A 12 4.58 16.72 5.25
CA GLU A 12 5.36 17.93 5.47
C GLU A 12 6.44 18.14 4.42
N ARG A 13 7.08 17.05 3.98
CA ARG A 13 8.13 17.10 2.96
C ARG A 13 7.60 17.08 1.52
N GLY A 14 6.28 16.93 1.34
CA GLY A 14 5.70 16.77 0.02
C GLY A 14 6.09 15.45 -0.66
N GLU A 15 6.45 14.44 0.10
CA GLU A 15 6.85 13.14 -0.41
C GLU A 15 5.67 12.18 -0.43
N ARG A 16 5.64 11.28 -1.41
CA ARG A 16 4.55 10.31 -1.57
C ARG A 16 4.80 9.00 -0.88
N GLU A 17 6.06 8.59 -0.74
CA GLU A 17 6.37 7.28 -0.20
C GLU A 17 7.71 7.24 0.50
N ALA A 18 7.84 6.25 1.38
CA ALA A 18 9.09 5.89 2.02
C ALA A 18 9.12 4.38 2.24
N THR A 19 10.31 3.80 2.22
CA THR A 19 10.51 2.38 2.47
C THR A 19 11.52 2.19 3.59
N ALA A 20 11.24 1.25 4.47
CA ALA A 20 12.15 0.90 5.57
C ALA A 20 12.10 -0.61 5.84
N PRO A 21 13.23 -1.22 6.22
CA PRO A 21 13.22 -2.60 6.71
C PRO A 21 12.67 -2.64 8.14
N LEU A 22 11.87 -3.65 8.42
CA LEU A 22 11.27 -3.81 9.74
C LEU A 22 11.13 -5.31 10.06
N GLY A 23 12.08 -5.84 10.84
CA GLY A 23 12.00 -7.23 11.29
C GLY A 23 11.98 -8.27 10.17
N GLY A 24 12.80 -8.11 9.14
CA GLY A 24 12.86 -9.03 8.00
C GLY A 24 11.78 -8.80 6.93
N VAL A 25 11.02 -7.72 7.08
CA VAL A 25 9.97 -7.31 6.15
C VAL A 25 10.31 -5.94 5.61
N ASP A 26 10.10 -5.72 4.32
CA ASP A 26 10.15 -4.38 3.75
C ASP A 26 8.78 -3.72 3.95
N VAL A 27 8.78 -2.57 4.59
CA VAL A 27 7.58 -1.76 4.84
C VAL A 27 7.63 -0.53 3.96
N ARG A 28 6.61 -0.35 3.14
CA ARG A 28 6.47 0.81 2.27
C ARG A 28 5.25 1.62 2.68
N LEU A 29 5.46 2.88 2.98
CA LEU A 29 4.40 3.83 3.31
C LEU A 29 4.08 4.62 2.05
N VAL A 30 2.82 4.65 1.65
CA VAL A 30 2.40 5.32 0.43
C VAL A 30 1.24 6.26 0.71
N ARG A 31 1.39 7.52 0.31
CA ARG A 31 0.30 8.48 0.26
C ARG A 31 -0.30 8.42 -1.15
N VAL A 32 -1.50 7.88 -1.24
CA VAL A 32 -2.20 7.69 -2.52
C VAL A 32 -3.10 8.90 -2.77
N PRO A 33 -2.87 9.67 -3.84
CA PRO A 33 -3.73 10.81 -4.14
C PRO A 33 -5.13 10.36 -4.58
N ALA A 34 -6.10 11.23 -4.42
CA ALA A 34 -7.46 10.99 -4.89
C ALA A 34 -7.51 10.91 -6.42
N GLY A 35 -8.22 9.93 -6.93
CA GLY A 35 -8.38 9.71 -8.37
C GLY A 35 -7.17 9.06 -9.01
N GLY A 36 -7.14 9.08 -10.33
CA GLY A 36 -6.06 8.51 -11.12
C GLY A 36 -6.27 7.04 -11.46
N GLU A 37 -5.38 6.52 -12.28
CA GLU A 37 -5.33 5.11 -12.63
C GLU A 37 -4.09 4.47 -12.02
N GLY A 38 -4.30 3.38 -11.30
CA GLY A 38 -3.20 2.56 -10.81
C GLY A 38 -2.54 1.80 -11.95
N ARG A 39 -1.29 1.43 -11.75
CA ARG A 39 -0.56 0.59 -12.70
C ARG A 39 -0.72 -0.86 -12.30
N TRP A 40 -0.99 -1.72 -13.29
CA TRP A 40 -0.97 -3.16 -13.06
C TRP A 40 0.44 -3.62 -12.74
N ASP A 41 0.55 -4.40 -11.67
CA ASP A 41 1.81 -4.91 -11.17
C ASP A 41 1.62 -6.32 -10.61
N SER A 42 2.70 -7.03 -10.42
CA SER A 42 2.71 -8.33 -9.76
C SER A 42 4.06 -8.56 -9.08
N HIS A 43 4.05 -9.39 -8.03
CA HIS A 43 5.27 -9.73 -7.30
C HIS A 43 5.52 -11.23 -7.45
N PRO A 44 6.55 -11.65 -8.22
CA PRO A 44 6.75 -13.06 -8.52
C PRO A 44 7.27 -13.89 -7.34
N ASP A 45 7.90 -13.25 -6.36
CA ASP A 45 8.64 -13.94 -5.29
C ASP A 45 8.05 -13.75 -3.90
N THR A 46 7.04 -12.91 -3.74
CA THR A 46 6.49 -12.57 -2.43
C THR A 46 5.00 -12.28 -2.49
N THR A 47 4.33 -12.50 -1.37
CA THR A 47 3.02 -11.88 -1.15
C THR A 47 3.22 -10.42 -0.77
N GLU A 48 2.18 -9.62 -0.96
CA GLU A 48 2.15 -8.25 -0.46
C GLU A 48 0.95 -8.10 0.46
N THR A 49 1.18 -7.69 1.70
CA THR A 49 0.09 -7.35 2.61
C THR A 49 -0.18 -5.87 2.52
N VAL A 50 -1.42 -5.52 2.22
CA VAL A 50 -1.89 -4.14 2.07
C VAL A 50 -2.72 -3.77 3.28
N VAL A 51 -2.30 -2.77 4.05
CA VAL A 51 -3.05 -2.25 5.20
C VAL A 51 -3.40 -0.80 4.94
N VAL A 52 -4.68 -0.46 5.02
CA VAL A 52 -5.11 0.93 4.88
C VAL A 52 -5.01 1.59 6.25
N TRP A 53 -4.16 2.61 6.35
CA TRP A 53 -4.01 3.40 7.56
C TRP A 53 -5.12 4.43 7.68
N SER A 54 -5.42 5.14 6.59
CA SER A 54 -6.51 6.12 6.53
C SER A 54 -7.06 6.23 5.12
N GLY A 55 -8.31 6.68 5.01
CA GLY A 55 -8.98 6.89 3.73
C GLY A 55 -9.59 5.63 3.14
N GLU A 56 -9.76 5.65 1.82
CA GLU A 56 -10.36 4.54 1.06
C GLU A 56 -9.38 4.10 -0.01
N PHE A 57 -9.17 2.81 -0.14
CA PHE A 57 -8.23 2.26 -1.12
C PHE A 57 -8.84 1.06 -1.83
N LYS A 58 -8.83 1.10 -3.15
CA LYS A 58 -9.27 -0.01 -3.99
C LYS A 58 -8.07 -0.85 -4.40
N VAL A 59 -8.15 -2.15 -4.14
CA VAL A 59 -7.23 -3.13 -4.70
C VAL A 59 -7.98 -3.89 -5.77
N GLU A 60 -7.59 -3.68 -7.02
CA GLU A 60 -8.20 -4.34 -8.17
C GLU A 60 -7.37 -5.53 -8.61
N PHE A 61 -8.00 -6.68 -8.66
CA PHE A 61 -7.48 -7.88 -9.33
C PHE A 61 -8.16 -8.01 -10.69
N ARG A 62 -7.71 -8.93 -11.53
CA ARG A 62 -8.34 -9.14 -12.83
C ARG A 62 -9.79 -9.64 -12.73
N ASP A 63 -10.11 -10.37 -11.66
CA ASP A 63 -11.41 -11.01 -11.45
C ASP A 63 -12.28 -10.35 -10.38
N ARG A 64 -11.75 -9.41 -9.61
CA ARG A 64 -12.50 -8.76 -8.52
C ARG A 64 -11.82 -7.47 -8.06
N THR A 65 -12.59 -6.67 -7.33
CA THR A 65 -12.11 -5.44 -6.71
C THR A 65 -12.48 -5.45 -5.22
N LEU A 66 -11.53 -5.09 -4.37
CA LEU A 66 -11.74 -4.90 -2.94
C LEU A 66 -11.66 -3.42 -2.62
N LEU A 67 -12.65 -2.90 -1.90
CA LEU A 67 -12.59 -1.55 -1.33
C LEU A 67 -12.26 -1.67 0.15
N LEU A 68 -11.11 -1.11 0.54
CA LEU A 68 -10.64 -1.13 1.92
C LEU A 68 -10.69 0.27 2.51
N THR A 69 -11.05 0.34 3.78
CA THR A 69 -11.04 1.60 4.55
C THR A 69 -10.08 1.49 5.71
N GLY A 70 -9.86 2.57 6.43
CA GLY A 70 -8.89 2.64 7.52
C GLY A 70 -9.00 1.48 8.51
N GLY A 71 -7.89 0.81 8.75
CA GLY A 71 -7.80 -0.37 9.61
C GLY A 71 -8.03 -1.70 8.92
N GLN A 72 -8.44 -1.71 7.65
CA GLN A 72 -8.66 -2.96 6.90
C GLN A 72 -7.42 -3.34 6.11
N CYS A 73 -7.28 -4.62 5.82
CA CYS A 73 -6.15 -5.15 5.06
C CYS A 73 -6.57 -6.26 4.11
N CYS A 74 -5.72 -6.54 3.15
CA CYS A 74 -5.81 -7.73 2.32
C CYS A 74 -4.41 -8.23 1.98
N VAL A 75 -4.34 -9.46 1.50
CA VAL A 75 -3.09 -10.05 1.02
C VAL A 75 -3.19 -10.25 -0.49
N VAL A 76 -2.20 -9.72 -1.20
CA VAL A 76 -2.02 -9.96 -2.63
C VAL A 76 -1.16 -11.22 -2.76
N PRO A 77 -1.68 -12.30 -3.36
CA PRO A 77 -0.92 -13.53 -3.52
C PRO A 77 0.30 -13.35 -4.44
N VAL A 78 1.26 -14.25 -4.28
CA VAL A 78 2.41 -14.32 -5.20
C VAL A 78 1.92 -14.40 -6.64
N GLY A 79 2.48 -13.54 -7.49
CA GLY A 79 2.19 -13.53 -8.93
C GLY A 79 0.84 -12.95 -9.34
N ALA A 80 -0.02 -12.57 -8.39
CA ALA A 80 -1.33 -12.01 -8.74
C ALA A 80 -1.20 -10.60 -9.31
N GLU A 81 -1.75 -10.40 -10.50
CA GLU A 81 -1.82 -9.06 -11.08
C GLU A 81 -2.83 -8.20 -10.31
N HIS A 82 -2.41 -7.02 -9.94
CA HIS A 82 -3.23 -6.10 -9.16
C HIS A 82 -2.83 -4.64 -9.44
N ARG A 83 -3.71 -3.73 -9.07
CA ARG A 83 -3.42 -2.31 -9.04
C ARG A 83 -4.18 -1.65 -7.89
N GLY A 84 -3.66 -0.52 -7.40
CA GLY A 84 -4.26 0.24 -6.32
C GLY A 84 -4.64 1.65 -6.75
N THR A 85 -5.83 2.09 -6.36
CA THR A 85 -6.31 3.45 -6.57
C THR A 85 -7.10 3.90 -5.35
N SER A 86 -7.32 5.20 -5.22
CA SER A 86 -8.16 5.73 -4.16
C SER A 86 -9.14 6.76 -4.73
N PRO A 87 -10.44 6.65 -4.42
CA PRO A 87 -11.41 7.66 -4.86
C PRO A 87 -11.24 9.00 -4.14
N THR A 88 -10.79 8.98 -2.89
CA THR A 88 -10.78 10.19 -2.02
C THR A 88 -9.42 10.49 -1.42
N GLY A 89 -8.42 9.68 -1.67
CA GLY A 89 -7.11 9.76 -1.05
C GLY A 89 -6.96 8.74 0.08
N ALA A 90 -5.76 8.20 0.24
CA ALA A 90 -5.49 7.20 1.26
C ALA A 90 -4.03 7.22 1.72
N GLU A 91 -3.82 6.74 2.92
CA GLU A 91 -2.50 6.40 3.44
C GLU A 91 -2.47 4.88 3.61
N VAL A 92 -1.51 4.23 2.96
CA VAL A 92 -1.46 2.78 2.84
C VAL A 92 -0.08 2.28 3.27
N VAL A 93 -0.07 1.18 4.01
CA VAL A 93 1.16 0.50 4.44
C VAL A 93 1.24 -0.83 3.70
N LEU A 94 2.33 -1.05 3.01
CA LEU A 94 2.57 -2.26 2.24
C LEU A 94 3.72 -3.05 2.87
N PHE A 95 3.48 -4.34 3.07
CA PHE A 95 4.48 -5.26 3.64
C PHE A 95 4.83 -6.31 2.60
N THR A 96 6.13 -6.42 2.28
CA THR A 96 6.63 -7.48 1.43
C THR A 96 7.77 -8.21 2.13
N LYS A 97 8.13 -9.40 1.66
CA LYS A 97 9.27 -10.14 2.21
C LYS A 97 10.54 -9.29 2.07
N GLY A 98 11.23 -9.09 3.18
CA GLY A 98 12.50 -8.38 3.18
C GLY A 98 13.58 -9.15 2.41
N ARG A 99 14.54 -8.43 1.88
CA ARG A 99 15.70 -9.01 1.25
C ARG A 99 16.66 -9.52 2.32
N ALA A 100 17.15 -10.72 2.11
CA ALA A 100 18.16 -11.31 3.00
C ALA A 100 19.50 -10.59 2.86
#